data_e35f30c18cc7d4add189402f3575d755
#
_entry.id   e35f30c18cc7d4add189402f3575d755
#
_cell.length_a   1.000
_cell.length_b   1.000
_cell.length_c   1.000
_cell.angle_alpha   90.00
_cell.angle_beta   90.00
_cell.angle_gamma   90.00
#
_symmetry.space_group_name_H-M   'P 1'
#
loop_
_entity.id
_entity.type
_entity.pdbx_description
1 polymer ?
#
loop_
_entity_poly.entity_id
_entity_poly.type
_entity_poly.pdbx_seq_one_letter_code
_entity_poly.pdbx_strand_id
1 'polypeptide(L)'
;MPNIREPGPASLSPAALVDEYLRLLMIPDPTSARRFVAPDLRIRFTGGRAMRDPAETSAFNASRYRWVKKRIDATETVAGGSPERTVVYSLGTLYGEWPDGSSFEGNRYVDRYVVHNGLITQMDVWNDSAEWLLVRAGLAAL
;
A
#
# COMPACT_ATOMS: atom_id res chain seq x y z
N MET A 1 25.02 -6.42 -22.48
CA MET A 1 23.88 -6.71 -21.58
C MET A 1 22.64 -6.08 -22.16
N PRO A 2 21.62 -6.86 -22.49
CA PRO A 2 20.36 -6.25 -22.88
C PRO A 2 19.83 -5.44 -21.70
N ASN A 3 19.52 -4.19 -21.95
CA ASN A 3 18.88 -3.30 -20.98
C ASN A 3 17.46 -3.83 -20.77
N ILE A 4 17.25 -4.63 -19.75
CA ILE A 4 15.91 -5.08 -19.36
C ILE A 4 15.23 -3.84 -18.78
N ARG A 5 14.51 -3.11 -19.63
CA ARG A 5 13.62 -2.05 -19.15
C ARG A 5 12.57 -2.73 -18.26
N GLU A 6 12.52 -2.35 -17.01
CA GLU A 6 11.39 -2.71 -16.18
C GLU A 6 10.09 -2.33 -16.89
N PRO A 7 9.05 -3.19 -16.86
CA PRO A 7 7.80 -2.90 -17.53
C PRO A 7 7.22 -1.59 -16.99
N GLY A 8 6.85 -0.68 -17.91
CA GLY A 8 6.18 0.55 -17.55
C GLY A 8 4.74 0.29 -17.07
N PRO A 9 4.09 1.28 -16.40
CA PRO A 9 2.72 1.13 -15.89
C PRO A 9 1.71 0.68 -16.94
N ALA A 10 1.82 1.19 -18.16
CA ALA A 10 0.89 0.92 -19.27
C ALA A 10 0.89 -0.55 -19.74
N SER A 11 1.93 -1.34 -19.41
CA SER A 11 2.03 -2.76 -19.82
C SER A 11 1.51 -3.72 -18.75
N LEU A 12 1.14 -3.23 -17.57
CA LEU A 12 0.70 -4.05 -16.45
C LEU A 12 -0.83 -4.10 -16.36
N SER A 13 -1.37 -5.28 -16.00
CA SER A 13 -2.76 -5.37 -15.55
C SER A 13 -2.96 -4.53 -14.30
N PRO A 14 -4.19 -4.10 -13.99
CA PRO A 14 -4.46 -3.35 -12.76
C PRO A 14 -3.95 -4.05 -11.49
N ALA A 15 -4.13 -5.36 -11.37
CA ALA A 15 -3.63 -6.13 -10.24
C ALA A 15 -2.10 -6.12 -10.17
N ALA A 16 -1.42 -6.39 -11.29
CA ALA A 16 0.04 -6.37 -11.37
C ALA A 16 0.61 -4.98 -11.09
N LEU A 17 -0.08 -3.94 -11.53
CA LEU A 17 0.30 -2.55 -11.28
C LEU A 17 0.27 -2.23 -9.77
N VAL A 18 -0.77 -2.65 -9.08
CA VAL A 18 -0.88 -2.47 -7.63
C VAL A 18 0.20 -3.27 -6.89
N ASP A 19 0.43 -4.53 -7.28
CA ASP A 19 1.48 -5.36 -6.67
C ASP A 19 2.86 -4.73 -6.85
N GLU A 20 3.16 -4.18 -8.01
CA GLU A 20 4.45 -3.51 -8.28
C GLU A 20 4.57 -2.20 -7.50
N TYR A 21 3.49 -1.41 -7.42
CA TYR A 21 3.45 -0.21 -6.59
C TYR A 21 3.77 -0.53 -5.13
N LEU A 22 3.14 -1.58 -4.58
CA LEU A 22 3.38 -2.01 -3.20
C LEU A 22 4.81 -2.54 -3.00
N ARG A 23 5.35 -3.27 -3.98
CA ARG A 23 6.75 -3.75 -3.94
C ARG A 23 7.72 -2.59 -3.78
N LEU A 24 7.52 -1.53 -4.54
CA LEU A 24 8.35 -0.32 -4.46
C LEU A 24 8.22 0.39 -3.11
N LEU A 25 7.01 0.46 -2.56
CA LEU A 25 6.79 1.08 -1.25
C LEU A 25 7.40 0.28 -0.10
N MET A 26 7.58 -1.04 -0.26
CA MET A 26 8.20 -1.89 0.76
C MET A 26 9.73 -1.74 0.83
N ILE A 27 10.36 -1.20 -0.21
CA ILE A 27 11.83 -0.97 -0.23
C ILE A 27 12.26 0.03 0.87
N PRO A 28 11.66 1.21 1.15
CA PRO A 28 10.72 2.03 0.37
C PRO A 28 11.41 2.87 -0.71
N ASP A 29 10.81 2.89 -1.87
CA ASP A 29 11.20 3.75 -2.99
C ASP A 29 9.99 4.55 -3.53
N PRO A 30 9.53 5.56 -2.80
CA PRO A 30 8.35 6.34 -3.20
C PRO A 30 8.58 7.12 -4.50
N THR A 31 9.81 7.47 -4.83
CA THR A 31 10.13 8.18 -6.07
C THR A 31 9.81 7.33 -7.29
N SER A 32 10.23 6.06 -7.31
CA SER A 32 9.88 5.12 -8.39
C SER A 32 8.40 4.79 -8.39
N ALA A 33 7.76 4.72 -7.22
CA ALA A 33 6.34 4.44 -7.09
C ALA A 33 5.45 5.52 -7.72
N ARG A 34 5.89 6.76 -7.81
CA ARG A 34 5.14 7.87 -8.46
C ARG A 34 4.79 7.59 -9.92
N ARG A 35 5.54 6.77 -10.62
CA ARG A 35 5.24 6.41 -12.01
C ARG A 35 3.90 5.68 -12.17
N PHE A 36 3.38 5.10 -11.11
CA PHE A 36 2.17 4.29 -11.10
C PHE A 36 0.93 5.04 -10.66
N VAL A 37 1.08 6.31 -10.26
CA VAL A 37 -0.02 7.11 -9.72
C VAL A 37 -0.36 8.30 -10.62
N ALA A 38 -1.63 8.68 -10.61
CA ALA A 38 -2.10 9.87 -11.32
C ALA A 38 -1.68 11.15 -10.58
N PRO A 39 -1.55 12.29 -11.29
CA PRO A 39 -1.21 13.57 -10.66
C PRO A 39 -2.21 14.04 -9.61
N ASP A 40 -3.47 13.63 -9.73
CA ASP A 40 -4.56 13.94 -8.82
C ASP A 40 -4.86 12.83 -7.81
N LEU A 41 -3.88 11.97 -7.53
CA LEU A 41 -3.98 10.89 -6.55
C LEU A 41 -4.60 11.34 -5.23
N ARG A 42 -5.54 10.57 -4.74
CA ARG A 42 -6.14 10.73 -3.40
C ARG A 42 -5.86 9.49 -2.58
N ILE A 43 -5.23 9.69 -1.43
CA ILE A 43 -4.95 8.65 -0.47
C ILE A 43 -5.74 8.93 0.81
N ARG A 44 -6.49 7.94 1.27
CA ARG A 44 -7.04 7.86 2.63
C ARG A 44 -6.23 6.81 3.37
N PHE A 45 -5.33 7.28 4.22
CA PHE A 45 -4.47 6.40 5.00
C PHE A 45 -5.13 6.04 6.33
N THR A 46 -4.44 5.24 7.15
CA THR A 46 -5.02 4.74 8.40
C THR A 46 -5.58 5.90 9.25
N GLY A 47 -6.74 5.69 9.88
CA GLY A 47 -7.43 6.73 10.63
C GLY A 47 -8.09 7.81 9.76
N GLY A 48 -8.17 7.59 8.44
CA GLY A 48 -8.77 8.54 7.51
C GLY A 48 -7.88 9.73 7.14
N ARG A 49 -6.58 9.65 7.40
CA ARG A 49 -5.62 10.71 7.02
C ARG A 49 -5.59 10.93 5.52
N ALA A 50 -5.78 12.17 5.09
CA ALA A 50 -5.69 12.53 3.68
C ALA A 50 -4.25 12.79 3.28
N MET A 51 -3.80 12.11 2.22
CA MET A 51 -2.47 12.26 1.63
C MET A 51 -2.60 12.31 0.11
N ARG A 52 -1.57 12.76 -0.58
CA ARG A 52 -1.58 12.91 -2.04
C ARG A 52 -0.36 12.32 -2.74
N ASP A 53 0.63 11.85 -2.00
CA ASP A 53 1.89 11.38 -2.57
C ASP A 53 2.38 10.14 -1.82
N PRO A 54 2.96 9.13 -2.51
CA PRO A 54 3.52 7.96 -1.83
C PRO A 54 4.65 8.29 -0.85
N ALA A 55 5.34 9.42 -0.98
CA ALA A 55 6.32 9.85 0.02
C ALA A 55 5.68 10.17 1.37
N GLU A 56 4.43 10.65 1.39
CA GLU A 56 3.71 10.92 2.63
C GLU A 56 3.36 9.63 3.37
N THR A 57 2.95 8.58 2.66
CA THR A 57 2.70 7.26 3.27
C THR A 57 3.97 6.62 3.79
N SER A 58 5.08 6.75 3.07
CA SER A 58 6.39 6.26 3.53
C SER A 58 6.87 7.01 4.78
N ALA A 59 6.70 8.33 4.83
CA ALA A 59 7.04 9.14 6.00
C ALA A 59 6.20 8.76 7.23
N PHE A 60 4.90 8.53 7.04
CA PHE A 60 4.02 8.06 8.10
C PHE A 60 4.48 6.70 8.64
N ASN A 61 4.77 5.75 7.76
CA ASN A 61 5.25 4.44 8.16
C ASN A 61 6.59 4.53 8.90
N ALA A 62 7.51 5.38 8.47
CA ALA A 62 8.78 5.60 9.15
C ALA A 62 8.62 6.20 10.57
N SER A 63 7.51 6.89 10.84
CA SER A 63 7.19 7.41 12.17
C SER A 63 6.55 6.38 13.10
N ARG A 64 5.86 5.38 12.54
CA ARG A 64 5.13 4.34 13.30
C ARG A 64 5.94 3.07 13.50
N TYR A 65 6.72 2.68 12.50
CA TYR A 65 7.50 1.46 12.47
C TYR A 65 8.98 1.77 12.30
N ARG A 66 9.84 0.89 12.79
CA ARG A 66 11.23 0.91 12.37
C ARG A 66 11.36 0.53 10.90
N TRP A 67 10.60 -0.51 10.52
CA TRP A 67 10.31 -0.87 9.14
C TRP A 67 9.04 -1.72 9.10
N VAL A 68 8.37 -1.74 7.96
CA VAL A 68 7.14 -2.51 7.74
C VAL A 68 7.07 -3.02 6.31
N LYS A 69 6.65 -4.27 6.16
CA LYS A 69 6.38 -4.91 4.87
C LYS A 69 5.06 -5.66 4.91
N LYS A 70 4.58 -6.02 3.73
CA LYS A 70 3.33 -6.77 3.55
C LYS A 70 3.62 -8.19 3.09
N ARG A 71 2.89 -9.15 3.65
CA ARG A 71 2.62 -10.44 3.01
C ARG A 71 1.30 -10.31 2.30
N ILE A 72 1.34 -10.32 0.97
CA ILE A 72 0.15 -10.20 0.13
C ILE A 72 -0.43 -11.59 -0.02
N ASP A 73 -1.62 -11.82 0.53
CA ASP A 73 -2.32 -13.10 0.43
C ASP A 73 -3.17 -13.16 -0.83
N ALA A 74 -3.76 -12.04 -1.23
CA ALA A 74 -4.59 -11.95 -2.42
C ALA A 74 -4.57 -10.54 -3.01
N THR A 75 -4.62 -10.47 -4.33
CA THR A 75 -4.87 -9.24 -5.08
C THR A 75 -6.08 -9.50 -5.97
N GLU A 76 -7.20 -8.89 -5.64
CA GLU A 76 -8.49 -9.14 -6.26
C GLU A 76 -8.97 -7.92 -7.02
N THR A 77 -9.62 -8.12 -8.17
CA THR A 77 -10.12 -7.04 -9.00
C THR A 77 -11.63 -7.09 -9.12
N VAL A 78 -12.22 -5.90 -9.19
CA VAL A 78 -13.65 -5.71 -9.40
C VAL A 78 -13.82 -4.70 -10.53
N ALA A 79 -14.79 -4.95 -11.43
CA ALA A 79 -15.13 -4.00 -12.48
C ALA A 79 -15.54 -2.65 -11.89
N GLY A 80 -14.98 -1.57 -12.44
CA GLY A 80 -15.14 -0.21 -11.91
C GLY A 80 -16.24 0.62 -12.57
N GLY A 81 -17.15 0.00 -13.35
CA GLY A 81 -18.25 0.69 -14.02
C GLY A 81 -17.93 1.17 -15.44
N SER A 82 -16.68 1.15 -15.87
CA SER A 82 -16.25 1.42 -17.25
C SER A 82 -15.00 0.59 -17.57
N PRO A 83 -14.69 0.36 -18.88
CA PRO A 83 -13.52 -0.42 -19.28
C PRO A 83 -12.19 0.16 -18.78
N GLU A 84 -12.11 1.48 -18.60
CA GLU A 84 -10.90 2.18 -18.18
C GLU A 84 -10.67 2.15 -16.68
N ARG A 85 -11.69 1.78 -15.88
CA ARG A 85 -11.68 1.84 -14.43
C ARG A 85 -11.80 0.45 -13.81
N THR A 86 -10.84 0.09 -12.98
CA THR A 86 -10.82 -1.16 -12.21
C THR A 86 -10.60 -0.85 -10.75
N VAL A 87 -11.33 -1.52 -9.88
CA VAL A 87 -11.07 -1.49 -8.43
C VAL A 87 -10.22 -2.70 -8.08
N VAL A 88 -9.14 -2.48 -7.33
CA VAL A 88 -8.22 -3.53 -6.90
C VAL A 88 -8.16 -3.56 -5.38
N TYR A 89 -8.33 -4.74 -4.80
CA TYR A 89 -8.13 -4.99 -3.37
C TYR A 89 -6.86 -5.79 -3.16
N SER A 90 -5.99 -5.30 -2.28
CA SER A 90 -4.84 -6.05 -1.77
C SER A 90 -5.12 -6.44 -0.32
N LEU A 91 -5.01 -7.72 -0.01
CA LEU A 91 -5.31 -8.26 1.31
C LEU A 91 -4.14 -9.12 1.80
N GLY A 92 -3.90 -9.04 3.10
CA GLY A 92 -2.86 -9.86 3.71
C GLY A 92 -2.55 -9.40 5.13
N THR A 93 -1.29 -9.54 5.50
CA THR A 93 -0.80 -9.15 6.82
C THR A 93 0.44 -8.28 6.72
N LEU A 94 0.67 -7.51 7.76
CA LEU A 94 1.89 -6.73 7.94
C LEU A 94 2.87 -7.49 8.81
N TYR A 95 4.17 -7.26 8.59
CA TYR A 95 5.25 -7.72 9.45
C TYR A 95 6.38 -6.69 9.44
N GLY A 96 7.16 -6.68 10.50
CA GLY A 96 8.24 -5.72 10.61
C GLY A 96 8.76 -5.59 12.04
N GLU A 97 9.24 -4.40 12.35
CA GLU A 97 9.72 -4.04 13.67
C GLU A 97 9.09 -2.72 14.14
N TRP A 98 8.72 -2.67 15.40
CA TRP A 98 8.34 -1.44 16.08
C TRP A 98 9.57 -0.55 16.32
N PRO A 99 9.40 0.73 16.67
CA PRO A 99 10.53 1.62 16.91
C PRO A 99 11.52 1.16 17.97
N ASP A 100 11.08 0.34 18.93
CA ASP A 100 11.93 -0.25 19.97
C ASP A 100 12.73 -1.49 19.49
N GLY A 101 12.57 -1.89 18.23
CA GLY A 101 13.22 -3.04 17.62
C GLY A 101 12.51 -4.38 17.85
N SER A 102 11.41 -4.42 18.61
CA SER A 102 10.62 -5.65 18.77
C SER A 102 9.89 -5.99 17.48
N SER A 103 9.89 -7.28 17.11
CA SER A 103 9.25 -7.78 15.90
C SER A 103 7.75 -7.87 16.06
N PHE A 104 7.03 -7.72 14.94
CA PHE A 104 5.60 -8.01 14.85
C PHE A 104 5.27 -8.70 13.53
N GLU A 105 4.21 -9.49 13.52
CA GLU A 105 3.63 -10.10 12.32
C GLU A 105 2.16 -10.45 12.57
N GLY A 106 1.38 -10.53 11.49
CA GLY A 106 0.00 -11.03 11.54
C GLY A 106 -1.08 -9.96 11.68
N ASN A 107 -0.75 -8.69 11.86
CA ASN A 107 -1.74 -7.62 11.82
C ASN A 107 -2.29 -7.49 10.40
N ARG A 108 -3.60 -7.60 10.27
CA ARG A 108 -4.29 -7.64 8.98
C ARG A 108 -4.28 -6.29 8.31
N TYR A 109 -4.26 -6.29 6.99
CA TYR A 109 -4.53 -5.10 6.20
C TYR A 109 -5.49 -5.40 5.04
N VAL A 110 -6.21 -4.39 4.63
CA VAL A 110 -6.88 -4.31 3.34
C VAL A 110 -6.65 -2.93 2.74
N ASP A 111 -6.17 -2.91 1.52
CA ASP A 111 -6.03 -1.70 0.73
C ASP A 111 -6.98 -1.77 -0.46
N ARG A 112 -7.66 -0.67 -0.73
CA ARG A 112 -8.51 -0.51 -1.92
C ARG A 112 -7.89 0.51 -2.84
N TYR A 113 -7.71 0.14 -4.10
CA TYR A 113 -7.18 1.01 -5.15
C TYR A 113 -8.21 1.22 -6.24
N VAL A 114 -8.26 2.42 -6.79
CA VAL A 114 -8.91 2.68 -8.08
C VAL A 114 -7.83 2.90 -9.12
N VAL A 115 -7.81 2.06 -10.13
CA VAL A 115 -6.92 2.18 -11.30
C VAL A 115 -7.77 2.69 -12.45
N HIS A 116 -7.39 3.84 -12.99
CA HIS A 116 -8.09 4.47 -14.11
C HIS A 116 -7.07 4.86 -15.18
N ASN A 117 -7.33 4.42 -16.41
CA ASN A 117 -6.39 4.64 -17.55
C ASN A 117 -4.94 4.20 -17.22
N GLY A 118 -4.77 3.07 -16.53
CA GLY A 118 -3.45 2.51 -16.21
C GLY A 118 -2.69 3.19 -15.09
N LEU A 119 -3.31 4.08 -14.32
CA LEU A 119 -2.70 4.75 -13.18
C LEU A 119 -3.60 4.65 -11.94
N ILE A 120 -2.97 4.58 -10.78
CA ILE A 120 -3.69 4.60 -9.49
C ILE A 120 -4.17 6.03 -9.24
N THR A 121 -5.48 6.20 -9.10
CA THR A 121 -6.12 7.51 -8.83
C THR A 121 -6.60 7.63 -7.39
N GLN A 122 -6.80 6.50 -6.71
CA GLN A 122 -7.28 6.48 -5.33
C GLN A 122 -6.68 5.29 -4.60
N MET A 123 -6.33 5.49 -3.34
CA MET A 123 -5.87 4.47 -2.41
C MET A 123 -6.55 4.68 -1.06
N ASP A 124 -7.20 3.65 -0.56
CA ASP A 124 -7.78 3.63 0.79
C ASP A 124 -7.15 2.49 1.58
N VAL A 125 -6.71 2.77 2.79
CA VAL A 125 -5.91 1.85 3.60
C VAL A 125 -6.55 1.61 4.96
N TRP A 126 -6.74 0.34 5.30
CA TRP A 126 -7.16 -0.11 6.63
C TRP A 126 -6.21 -1.19 7.11
N ASN A 127 -5.80 -1.11 8.37
CA ASN A 127 -5.04 -2.18 9.00
C ASN A 127 -5.21 -2.20 10.52
N ASP A 128 -4.82 -3.31 11.12
CA ASP A 128 -4.97 -3.56 12.55
C ASP A 128 -3.82 -2.97 13.40
N SER A 129 -2.87 -2.24 12.83
CA SER A 129 -1.69 -1.80 13.59
C SER A 129 -2.01 -0.94 14.81
N ALA A 130 -3.01 -0.05 14.70
CA ALA A 130 -3.43 0.75 15.85
C ALA A 130 -4.00 -0.13 16.96
N GLU A 131 -4.77 -1.17 16.65
CA GLU A 131 -5.28 -2.13 17.62
C GLU A 131 -4.14 -2.86 18.34
N TRP A 132 -3.12 -3.29 17.59
CA TRP A 132 -1.94 -3.94 18.17
C TRP A 132 -1.16 -3.00 19.10
N LEU A 133 -1.05 -1.73 18.75
CA LEU A 133 -0.43 -0.71 19.59
C LEU A 133 -1.26 -0.45 20.86
N LEU A 134 -2.59 -0.47 20.78
CA LEU A 134 -3.48 -0.38 21.94
C LEU A 134 -3.30 -1.56 22.88
N VAL A 135 -3.13 -2.77 22.35
CA VAL A 135 -2.85 -3.96 23.17
C VAL A 135 -1.51 -3.80 23.91
N ARG A 136 -0.47 -3.35 23.24
CA ARG A 136 0.83 -3.08 23.85
C ARG A 136 0.75 -2.01 24.95
N ALA A 137 -0.12 -1.03 24.79
CA ALA A 137 -0.35 0.03 25.78
C ALA A 137 -1.28 -0.39 26.93
N GLY A 138 -1.81 -1.61 26.89
CA GLY A 138 -2.74 -2.12 27.91
C GLY A 138 -4.16 -1.56 27.80
N LEU A 139 -4.51 -0.98 26.63
CA LEU A 139 -5.82 -0.33 26.41
C LEU A 139 -6.80 -1.23 25.64
N ALA A 140 -6.35 -2.36 25.12
CA ALA A 140 -7.16 -3.35 24.44
C ALA A 140 -6.61 -4.75 24.64
N ALA A 141 -7.40 -5.78 24.33
CA ALA A 141 -7.00 -7.19 24.31
C ALA A 141 -7.40 -7.82 22.98
N LEU A 142 -6.58 -8.74 22.46
CA LEU A 142 -6.87 -9.56 21.29
C LEU A 142 -7.27 -10.98 21.68
#